data_8d119fee6060cac08181f55feb9fdc0a
#
_entry.id   8d119fee6060cac08181f55feb9fdc0a
#
_cell.length_a   1.000
_cell.length_b   1.000
_cell.length_c   1.000
_cell.angle_alpha   90.00
_cell.angle_beta   90.00
_cell.angle_gamma   90.00
#
_symmetry.space_group_name_H-M   'P 1'
#
loop_
_entity.id
_entity.type
_entity.pdbx_description
1 polymer ?
#
loop_
_entity_poly.entity_id
_entity_poly.type
_entity_poly.pdbx_seq_one_letter_code
_entity_poly.pdbx_strand_id
1 'polypeptide(L)'
;MELIFLLYVLVGFVAQLIDGALGMAYGVSSNTFLLSLGIPPAAASASVHMSEVVTTGISGFSHWKLGNVDWKLVRRLLIPGVIGGVIGAYLLTSIDGNIIKPYIAAYLLVMGGVILYKAFTLVPKKKMDEYHGPNVSWLGLAGGFCDAIGGGGWGPVV
;
A
#
# COMPACT_ATOMS: atom_id res chain seq x y z
N MET A 1 -27.39 9.25 -5.45
CA MET A 1 -26.62 8.45 -4.45
C MET A 1 -26.08 7.16 -5.05
N GLU A 2 -26.90 6.40 -5.76
CA GLU A 2 -26.54 5.11 -6.37
C GLU A 2 -25.39 5.20 -7.40
N LEU A 3 -25.42 6.22 -8.26
CA LEU A 3 -24.37 6.38 -9.29
C LEU A 3 -22.98 6.63 -8.69
N ILE A 4 -22.90 7.41 -7.60
CA ILE A 4 -21.63 7.67 -6.91
C ILE A 4 -21.15 6.38 -6.23
N PHE A 5 -22.04 5.62 -5.62
CA PHE A 5 -21.70 4.33 -5.03
C PHE A 5 -21.16 3.35 -6.08
N LEU A 6 -21.83 3.24 -7.23
CA LEU A 6 -21.35 2.41 -8.34
C LEU A 6 -19.99 2.85 -8.86
N LEU A 7 -19.71 4.16 -8.89
CA LEU A 7 -18.40 4.67 -9.27
C LEU A 7 -17.30 4.19 -8.31
N TYR A 8 -17.54 4.25 -6.99
CA TYR A 8 -16.56 3.75 -6.01
C TYR A 8 -16.35 2.24 -6.09
N VAL A 9 -17.41 1.48 -6.32
CA VAL A 9 -17.32 0.03 -6.56
C VAL A 9 -16.48 -0.27 -7.80
N LEU A 10 -16.71 0.47 -8.88
CA LEU A 10 -15.94 0.32 -10.11
C LEU A 10 -14.47 0.69 -9.91
N VAL A 11 -14.19 1.77 -9.21
CA VAL A 11 -12.81 2.18 -8.85
C VAL A 11 -12.09 1.07 -8.08
N GLY A 12 -12.71 0.54 -7.03
CA GLY A 12 -12.14 -0.55 -6.24
C GLY A 12 -11.93 -1.82 -7.07
N PHE A 13 -12.88 -2.16 -7.92
CA PHE A 13 -12.79 -3.33 -8.80
C PHE A 13 -11.63 -3.19 -9.82
N VAL A 14 -11.52 -2.04 -10.49
CA VAL A 14 -10.42 -1.77 -11.44
C VAL A 14 -9.07 -1.78 -10.73
N ALA A 15 -8.97 -1.14 -9.56
CA ALA A 15 -7.74 -1.14 -8.76
C ALA A 15 -7.34 -2.57 -8.35
N GLN A 16 -8.31 -3.41 -7.99
CA GLN A 16 -8.05 -4.81 -7.64
C GLN A 16 -7.63 -5.65 -8.85
N LEU A 17 -8.16 -5.38 -10.04
CA LEU A 17 -7.70 -6.02 -11.28
C LEU A 17 -6.25 -5.65 -11.60
N ILE A 18 -5.89 -4.38 -11.43
CA ILE A 18 -4.50 -3.90 -11.60
C ILE A 18 -3.59 -4.58 -10.60
N ASP A 19 -3.99 -4.64 -9.34
CA ASP A 19 -3.23 -5.31 -8.28
C ASP A 19 -3.05 -6.81 -8.56
N GLY A 20 -4.11 -7.49 -8.94
CA GLY A 20 -4.06 -8.90 -9.30
C GLY A 20 -3.12 -9.19 -10.47
N ALA A 21 -3.01 -8.26 -11.43
CA ALA A 21 -2.10 -8.39 -12.57
C ALA A 21 -0.64 -8.07 -12.21
N LEU A 22 -0.41 -7.06 -11.37
CA LEU A 22 0.93 -6.54 -11.05
C LEU A 22 1.44 -7.02 -9.68
N GLY A 23 0.54 -7.44 -8.78
CA GLY A 23 0.84 -7.97 -7.46
C GLY A 23 1.23 -6.92 -6.40
N MET A 24 1.04 -5.61 -6.67
CA MET A 24 1.53 -4.57 -5.75
C MET A 24 0.93 -3.17 -5.98
N ALA A 25 -0.24 -3.05 -6.57
CA ALA A 25 -0.71 -1.76 -7.07
C ALA A 25 -2.05 -1.28 -6.47
N TYR A 26 -2.71 -2.04 -5.61
CA TYR A 26 -4.05 -1.72 -5.09
C TYR A 26 -4.09 -0.34 -4.42
N GLY A 27 -3.25 -0.10 -3.43
CA GLY A 27 -3.24 1.14 -2.67
C GLY A 27 -2.90 2.36 -3.50
N VAL A 28 -1.86 2.28 -4.36
CA VAL A 28 -1.48 3.37 -5.27
C VAL A 28 -2.60 3.69 -6.25
N SER A 29 -3.20 2.68 -6.88
CA SER A 29 -4.29 2.86 -7.85
C SER A 29 -5.53 3.42 -7.19
N SER A 30 -5.99 2.82 -6.08
CA SER A 30 -7.17 3.26 -5.35
C SER A 30 -7.04 4.69 -4.84
N ASN A 31 -5.92 5.03 -4.20
CA ASN A 31 -5.67 6.38 -3.72
C ASN A 31 -5.61 7.40 -4.86
N THR A 32 -4.96 7.06 -5.98
CA THR A 32 -4.90 7.95 -7.14
C THR A 32 -6.30 8.26 -7.67
N PHE A 33 -7.15 7.24 -7.81
CA PHE A 33 -8.54 7.44 -8.26
C PHE A 33 -9.34 8.27 -7.24
N LEU A 34 -9.29 7.96 -5.96
CA LEU A 34 -10.03 8.68 -4.93
C LEU A 34 -9.62 10.15 -4.83
N LEU A 35 -8.31 10.45 -4.88
CA LEU A 35 -7.79 11.81 -4.91
C LEU A 35 -8.22 12.57 -6.18
N SER A 36 -8.29 11.90 -7.32
CA SER A 36 -8.75 12.45 -8.59
C SER A 36 -10.24 12.80 -8.55
N LEU A 37 -11.03 12.06 -7.78
CA LEU A 37 -12.45 12.35 -7.52
C LEU A 37 -12.66 13.44 -6.47
N GLY A 38 -11.59 14.03 -5.95
CA GLY A 38 -11.65 15.13 -4.98
C GLY A 38 -11.78 14.68 -3.52
N ILE A 39 -11.66 13.38 -3.22
CA ILE A 39 -11.68 12.87 -1.85
C ILE A 39 -10.46 13.41 -1.10
N PRO A 40 -10.62 13.92 0.13
CA PRO A 40 -9.50 14.36 0.95
C PRO A 40 -8.49 13.22 1.22
N PRO A 41 -7.17 13.51 1.26
CA PRO A 41 -6.13 12.49 1.39
C PRO A 41 -6.31 11.54 2.58
N ALA A 42 -6.65 12.06 3.74
CA ALA A 42 -6.88 11.23 4.94
C ALA A 42 -8.07 10.27 4.76
N ALA A 43 -9.17 10.73 4.15
CA ALA A 43 -10.34 9.90 3.89
C ALA A 43 -10.05 8.85 2.79
N ALA A 44 -9.29 9.22 1.75
CA ALA A 44 -8.86 8.29 0.72
C ALA A 44 -7.99 7.17 1.31
N SER A 45 -6.94 7.53 2.06
CA SER A 45 -6.08 6.57 2.74
C SER A 45 -6.86 5.64 3.69
N ALA A 46 -7.73 6.20 4.54
CA ALA A 46 -8.55 5.41 5.45
C ALA A 46 -9.46 4.41 4.70
N SER A 47 -10.09 4.83 3.59
CA SER A 47 -10.94 3.96 2.78
C SER A 47 -10.19 2.81 2.14
N VAL A 48 -8.99 3.09 1.63
CA VAL A 48 -8.09 2.08 1.06
C VAL A 48 -7.70 1.05 2.12
N HIS A 49 -7.21 1.51 3.27
CA HIS A 49 -6.75 0.61 4.35
C HIS A 49 -7.89 -0.23 4.94
N MET A 50 -9.10 0.32 5.05
CA MET A 50 -10.27 -0.46 5.47
C MET A 50 -10.57 -1.62 4.51
N SER A 51 -10.43 -1.39 3.21
CA SER A 51 -10.58 -2.44 2.21
C SER A 51 -9.46 -3.47 2.30
N GLU A 52 -8.23 -3.01 2.52
CA GLU A 52 -7.05 -3.86 2.65
C GLU A 52 -7.10 -4.77 3.88
N VAL A 53 -7.69 -4.35 4.99
CA VAL A 53 -7.88 -5.22 6.17
C VAL A 53 -8.59 -6.51 5.79
N VAL A 54 -9.61 -6.44 4.95
CA VAL A 54 -10.37 -7.62 4.51
C VAL A 54 -9.57 -8.44 3.49
N THR A 55 -9.06 -7.80 2.44
CA THR A 55 -8.39 -8.49 1.33
C THR A 55 -7.07 -9.10 1.77
N THR A 56 -6.24 -8.36 2.50
CA THR A 56 -4.96 -8.85 3.01
C THR A 56 -5.15 -9.86 4.14
N GLY A 57 -6.21 -9.73 4.93
CA GLY A 57 -6.58 -10.73 5.95
C GLY A 57 -6.86 -12.10 5.33
N ILE A 58 -7.67 -12.14 4.28
CA ILE A 58 -7.99 -13.36 3.54
C ILE A 58 -6.74 -13.93 2.86
N SER A 59 -5.95 -13.06 2.22
CA SER A 59 -4.69 -13.45 1.57
C SER A 59 -3.69 -14.02 2.58
N GLY A 60 -3.50 -13.33 3.70
CA GLY A 60 -2.61 -13.76 4.78
C GLY A 60 -3.01 -15.12 5.37
N PHE A 61 -4.31 -15.35 5.60
CA PHE A 61 -4.83 -16.63 6.04
C PHE A 61 -4.58 -17.74 5.01
N SER A 62 -4.74 -17.45 3.73
CA SER A 62 -4.48 -18.40 2.64
C SER A 62 -3.01 -18.78 2.58
N HIS A 63 -2.10 -17.80 2.63
CA HIS A 63 -0.66 -18.04 2.64
C HIS A 63 -0.20 -18.80 3.89
N TRP A 64 -0.80 -18.52 5.04
CA TRP A 64 -0.54 -19.27 6.26
C TRP A 64 -0.92 -20.75 6.09
N LYS A 65 -2.12 -21.05 5.57
CA LYS A 65 -2.54 -22.44 5.31
C LYS A 65 -1.65 -23.17 4.31
N LEU A 66 -1.10 -22.46 3.33
CA LEU A 66 -0.19 -23.01 2.32
C LEU A 66 1.26 -23.15 2.82
N GLY A 67 1.56 -22.76 4.07
CA GLY A 67 2.90 -22.83 4.62
C GLY A 67 3.89 -21.80 4.06
N ASN A 68 3.41 -20.74 3.41
CA ASN A 68 4.23 -19.72 2.77
C ASN A 68 4.57 -18.54 3.69
N VAL A 69 4.40 -18.69 5.00
CA VAL A 69 4.61 -17.61 5.98
C VAL A 69 5.89 -17.83 6.78
N ASP A 70 6.86 -16.92 6.63
CA ASP A 70 8.01 -16.83 7.52
C ASP A 70 7.69 -15.96 8.74
N TRP A 71 7.37 -16.58 9.87
CA TRP A 71 7.03 -15.89 11.12
C TRP A 71 8.16 -15.02 11.68
N LYS A 72 9.42 -15.34 11.39
CA LYS A 72 10.57 -14.54 11.83
C LYS A 72 10.61 -13.22 11.07
N LEU A 73 10.38 -13.26 9.78
CA LEU A 73 10.30 -12.09 8.92
C LEU A 73 9.07 -11.23 9.27
N VAL A 74 7.90 -11.87 9.43
CA VAL A 74 6.66 -11.19 9.85
C VAL A 74 6.87 -10.38 11.13
N ARG A 75 7.44 -10.97 12.17
CA ARG A 75 7.68 -10.25 13.44
C ARG A 75 8.65 -9.09 13.31
N ARG A 76 9.66 -9.20 12.45
CA ARG A 76 10.65 -8.14 12.20
C ARG A 76 10.08 -6.96 11.41
N LEU A 77 9.10 -7.21 10.55
CA LEU A 77 8.43 -6.19 9.75
C LEU A 77 7.23 -5.59 10.47
N LEU A 78 6.48 -6.39 11.21
CA LEU A 78 5.20 -5.99 11.82
C LEU A 78 5.37 -4.82 12.81
N ILE A 79 6.28 -4.94 13.77
CA ILE A 79 6.44 -3.92 14.82
C ILE A 79 6.89 -2.58 14.23
N PRO A 80 8.00 -2.49 13.47
CA PRO A 80 8.40 -1.23 12.85
C PRO A 80 7.39 -0.75 11.79
N GLY A 81 6.72 -1.66 11.08
CA GLY A 81 5.66 -1.31 10.14
C GLY A 81 4.47 -0.63 10.80
N VAL A 82 4.00 -1.16 11.94
CA VAL A 82 2.94 -0.52 12.74
C VAL A 82 3.39 0.86 13.25
N ILE A 83 4.61 0.98 13.75
CA ILE A 83 5.14 2.29 14.21
C ILE A 83 5.18 3.28 13.05
N GLY A 84 5.72 2.88 11.89
CA GLY A 84 5.73 3.71 10.68
C GLY A 84 4.33 4.12 10.23
N GLY A 85 3.39 3.16 10.21
CA GLY A 85 2.00 3.40 9.86
C GLY A 85 1.30 4.40 10.79
N VAL A 86 1.48 4.27 12.11
CA VAL A 86 0.93 5.21 13.09
C VAL A 86 1.49 6.62 12.89
N ILE A 87 2.81 6.75 12.70
CA ILE A 87 3.44 8.05 12.43
C ILE A 87 2.92 8.65 11.12
N GLY A 88 2.84 7.86 10.06
CA GLY A 88 2.32 8.30 8.76
C GLY A 88 0.86 8.74 8.83
N ALA A 89 -0.01 7.97 9.47
CA ALA A 89 -1.40 8.32 9.66
C ALA A 89 -1.57 9.58 10.52
N TYR A 90 -0.78 9.73 11.58
CA TYR A 90 -0.79 10.94 12.40
C TYR A 90 -0.40 12.18 11.60
N LEU A 91 0.68 12.12 10.81
CA LEU A 91 1.09 13.22 9.94
C LEU A 91 0.02 13.55 8.90
N LEU A 92 -0.54 12.53 8.25
CA LEU A 92 -1.57 12.70 7.24
C LEU A 92 -2.82 13.39 7.78
N THR A 93 -3.21 13.10 9.01
CA THR A 93 -4.39 13.68 9.66
C THR A 93 -4.12 15.04 10.32
N SER A 94 -2.85 15.35 10.63
CA SER A 94 -2.45 16.60 11.30
C SER A 94 -2.19 17.75 10.34
N ILE A 95 -1.95 17.46 9.05
CA ILE A 95 -1.63 18.46 8.04
C ILE A 95 -2.89 18.76 7.21
N ASP A 96 -3.11 20.03 6.85
CA ASP A 96 -4.21 20.41 5.96
C ASP A 96 -4.12 19.64 4.64
N GLY A 97 -5.26 19.03 4.24
CA GLY A 97 -5.34 18.18 3.06
C GLY A 97 -4.94 18.89 1.75
N ASN A 98 -5.19 20.21 1.64
CA ASN A 98 -4.81 20.97 0.44
C ASN A 98 -3.30 21.16 0.36
N ILE A 99 -2.62 21.28 1.50
CA ILE A 99 -1.16 21.43 1.57
C ILE A 99 -0.48 20.09 1.24
N ILE A 100 -0.98 18.99 1.80
CA ILE A 100 -0.33 17.67 1.65
C ILE A 100 -0.65 16.98 0.31
N LYS A 101 -1.80 17.29 -0.31
CA LYS A 101 -2.27 16.66 -1.55
C LYS A 101 -1.23 16.66 -2.69
N PRO A 102 -0.54 17.76 -3.03
CA PRO A 102 0.44 17.74 -4.11
C PRO A 102 1.65 16.84 -3.80
N TYR A 103 2.06 16.73 -2.55
CA TYR A 103 3.16 15.85 -2.15
C TYR A 103 2.77 14.37 -2.28
N ILE A 104 1.53 14.04 -1.88
CA ILE A 104 0.99 12.69 -2.07
C ILE A 104 0.85 12.37 -3.55
N ALA A 105 0.37 13.30 -4.37
CA ALA A 105 0.27 13.09 -5.81
C ALA A 105 1.63 12.84 -6.46
N ALA A 106 2.65 13.61 -6.08
CA ALA A 106 4.03 13.40 -6.54
C ALA A 106 4.56 12.02 -6.09
N TYR A 107 4.33 11.64 -4.84
CA TYR A 107 4.68 10.32 -4.31
C TYR A 107 3.99 9.19 -5.11
N LEU A 108 2.67 9.29 -5.33
CA LEU A 108 1.92 8.29 -6.10
C LEU A 108 2.40 8.19 -7.55
N LEU A 109 2.78 9.32 -8.17
CA LEU A 109 3.37 9.32 -9.52
C LEU A 109 4.67 8.54 -9.55
N VAL A 110 5.57 8.78 -8.57
CA VAL A 110 6.84 8.05 -8.47
C VAL A 110 6.59 6.56 -8.23
N MET A 111 5.69 6.21 -7.31
CA MET A 111 5.37 4.80 -7.02
C MET A 111 4.70 4.11 -8.20
N GLY A 112 3.80 4.78 -8.92
CA GLY A 112 3.23 4.28 -10.16
C GLY A 112 4.31 4.00 -11.21
N GLY A 113 5.29 4.90 -11.36
CA GLY A 113 6.46 4.69 -12.23
C GLY A 113 7.31 3.50 -11.82
N VAL A 114 7.56 3.32 -10.52
CA VAL A 114 8.29 2.16 -9.98
C VAL A 114 7.55 0.85 -10.26
N ILE A 115 6.22 0.84 -10.04
CA ILE A 115 5.38 -0.33 -10.32
C ILE A 115 5.45 -0.70 -11.81
N LEU A 116 5.27 0.28 -12.69
CA LEU A 116 5.37 0.06 -14.14
C LEU A 116 6.76 -0.44 -14.54
N TYR A 117 7.81 0.15 -14.01
CA TYR A 117 9.18 -0.31 -14.26
C TYR A 117 9.38 -1.77 -13.83
N LYS A 118 8.93 -2.12 -12.60
CA LYS A 118 8.99 -3.51 -12.11
C LYS A 118 8.15 -4.46 -12.96
N ALA A 119 6.99 -4.04 -13.47
CA ALA A 119 6.10 -4.83 -14.30
C ALA A 119 6.72 -5.19 -15.66
N PHE A 120 7.45 -4.24 -16.27
CA PHE A 120 8.11 -4.46 -17.56
C PHE A 120 9.51 -5.06 -17.45
N THR A 121 10.10 -5.04 -16.25
CA THR A 121 11.44 -5.58 -16.01
C THR A 121 11.29 -6.88 -15.25
N LEU A 122 11.86 -7.98 -15.76
CA LEU A 122 11.94 -9.25 -15.05
C LEU A 122 12.96 -9.08 -13.91
N VAL A 123 12.50 -8.50 -12.79
CA VAL A 123 13.34 -8.38 -11.59
C VAL A 123 13.47 -9.76 -10.95
N PRO A 124 14.69 -10.30 -10.80
CA PRO A 124 14.89 -11.60 -10.16
C PRO A 124 14.30 -11.56 -8.74
N LYS A 125 13.43 -12.51 -8.42
CA LYS A 125 12.94 -12.65 -7.04
C LYS A 125 14.12 -12.97 -6.14
N LYS A 126 14.38 -12.10 -5.14
CA LYS A 126 15.36 -12.39 -4.10
C LYS A 126 14.97 -13.66 -3.35
N LYS A 127 15.98 -14.47 -3.00
CA LYS A 127 15.75 -15.65 -2.17
C LYS A 127 15.35 -15.21 -0.76
N MET A 128 14.48 -15.99 -0.11
CA MET A 128 13.98 -15.70 1.26
C MET A 128 15.10 -15.42 2.28
N ASP A 129 16.25 -16.07 2.14
CA ASP A 129 17.40 -15.91 3.05
C ASP A 129 18.02 -14.49 3.00
N GLU A 130 17.86 -13.76 1.89
CA GLU A 130 18.36 -12.39 1.75
C GLU A 130 17.55 -11.36 2.55
N TYR A 131 16.34 -11.70 2.97
CA TYR A 131 15.46 -10.82 3.77
C TYR A 131 15.72 -10.87 5.28
N HIS A 132 16.71 -11.64 5.74
CA HIS A 132 17.07 -11.75 7.16
C HIS A 132 18.13 -10.74 7.62
N GLY A 133 18.53 -9.79 6.77
CA GLY A 133 19.51 -8.75 7.10
C GLY A 133 19.03 -7.76 8.19
N PRO A 134 19.96 -6.99 8.79
CA PRO A 134 19.62 -6.01 9.84
C PRO A 134 18.73 -4.87 9.37
N ASN A 135 18.71 -4.59 8.07
CA ASN A 135 17.99 -3.48 7.48
C ASN A 135 16.48 -3.73 7.26
N VAL A 136 16.00 -4.94 7.49
CA VAL A 136 14.59 -5.31 7.26
C VAL A 136 13.63 -4.50 8.14
N SER A 137 14.03 -4.20 9.37
CA SER A 137 13.21 -3.38 10.28
C SER A 137 13.03 -1.94 9.77
N TRP A 138 14.04 -1.35 9.15
CA TRP A 138 13.95 -0.04 8.52
C TRP A 138 13.04 -0.04 7.29
N LEU A 139 13.09 -1.12 6.51
CA LEU A 139 12.14 -1.32 5.40
C LEU A 139 10.71 -1.40 5.91
N GLY A 140 10.48 -2.13 7.02
CA GLY A 140 9.17 -2.19 7.66
C GLY A 140 8.65 -0.81 8.08
N LEU A 141 9.51 -0.03 8.75
CA LEU A 141 9.15 1.33 9.20
C LEU A 141 8.86 2.27 8.02
N ALA A 142 9.75 2.30 7.04
CA ALA A 142 9.57 3.14 5.85
C ALA A 142 8.37 2.68 5.02
N GLY A 143 8.20 1.36 4.82
CA GLY A 143 7.06 0.79 4.11
C GLY A 143 5.74 1.13 4.76
N GLY A 144 5.59 0.93 6.08
CA GLY A 144 4.38 1.27 6.82
C GLY A 144 4.08 2.77 6.83
N PHE A 145 5.11 3.62 6.93
CA PHE A 145 4.97 5.07 6.85
C PHE A 145 4.45 5.53 5.47
N CYS A 146 5.12 5.09 4.41
CA CYS A 146 4.72 5.41 3.04
C CYS A 146 3.34 4.85 2.69
N ASP A 147 3.02 3.67 3.19
CA ASP A 147 1.73 3.02 3.01
C ASP A 147 0.60 3.83 3.63
N ALA A 148 0.74 4.24 4.90
CA ALA A 148 -0.25 5.05 5.60
C ALA A 148 -0.53 6.39 4.91
N ILE A 149 0.48 7.01 4.30
CA ILE A 149 0.33 8.30 3.60
C ILE A 149 -0.29 8.15 2.21
N GLY A 150 0.10 7.14 1.47
CA GLY A 150 -0.28 7.03 0.05
C GLY A 150 -0.82 5.67 -0.39
N GLY A 151 -0.91 4.68 0.51
CA GLY A 151 -1.37 3.33 0.17
C GLY A 151 -0.43 2.53 -0.73
N GLY A 152 0.85 2.91 -0.84
CA GLY A 152 1.78 2.29 -1.77
C GLY A 152 3.13 1.90 -1.18
N GLY A 153 3.19 1.62 0.13
CA GLY A 153 4.45 1.37 0.82
C GLY A 153 5.00 -0.05 0.65
N TRP A 154 4.18 -1.06 0.87
CA TRP A 154 4.68 -2.44 0.99
C TRP A 154 5.13 -3.05 -0.33
N GLY A 155 4.33 -2.99 -1.37
CA GLY A 155 4.66 -3.61 -2.66
C GLY A 155 5.83 -2.95 -3.39
N PRO A 156 5.82 -1.62 -3.62
CA PRO A 156 6.89 -0.93 -4.35
C PRO A 156 8.19 -0.76 -3.57
N VAL A 157 8.13 -0.63 -2.23
CA VAL A 157 9.29 -0.33 -1.36
C VAL A 157 9.98 -1.61 -0.87
N VAL A 158 9.24 -2.69 -0.64
CA VAL A 158 9.73 -3.99 -0.15
C VAL A 158 9.85 -4.98 -1.29
#